data_d99f20dbc72896e1eaeb5069f89329cd
#
_entry.id   d99f20dbc72896e1eaeb5069f89329cd
#
_cell.length_a   1.000
_cell.length_b   1.000
_cell.length_c   1.000
_cell.angle_alpha   90.00
_cell.angle_beta   90.00
_cell.angle_gamma   90.00
#
_symmetry.space_group_name_H-M   'P 1'
#
loop_
_entity.id
_entity.type
_entity.pdbx_description
1 polymer ?
#
loop_
_entity_poly.entity_id
_entity_poly.type
_entity_poly.pdbx_seq_one_letter_code
_entity_poly.pdbx_strand_id
1 'polypeptide(L)'
;MFLVAGLLALPATMQAFPFEVTDDPASVDTHWYQIKTLNRYILASNKDYGAIYLSNTVSIADECLWCFVATESGQPILYNRMRKAYIHGGSYFANTPGNDVNYAQEGEGDEFYIRYWKSGYNVYLVYGDEYNSFYGSTRRENSYTVIEVPVVPPPVVTCDIFPDRAVIQVTNKGNLQLTINGVSAKLPYTVMRTNEDQHLTVNATATAAGKPTGITNKEFTIPRLQITGDVTREGKVDISDVNAVINMILDLSPKTDDGDVNGDGVVDISDVNDVINIILGLVVTGPPTITEYTVNGVSFRMVKVDGGTYTMGGWDSSMRPHPVTLSTFAIGQTEVTQQLWQAVMGSNPSYFNGYGNKDYGSYHINVSYGTNLQRPVESANWEDCQEFITKLNELTGKHFRLPTEAEWEYAARGGNRSQGYTYAGSNDIDVVAWYANNSFYGLNPGDPNSGYGTHVVAIKYPNELWLYDMSGNVREWCQDWYATYFSNDAQTNPTGPETGDDRIERSGDWSMESSLCRPTRRSAADPSRRDPGFGLRLVLPESDSTEP
;
A
#
# COMPACT_ATOMS: atom_id res chain seq x y z
N MET A 1 -9.82 -9.04 -22.67
CA MET A 1 -10.28 -8.51 -23.96
C MET A 1 -9.32 -7.41 -24.32
N PHE A 2 -8.31 -7.71 -25.13
CA PHE A 2 -7.24 -6.77 -25.47
C PHE A 2 -7.80 -5.65 -26.35
N LEU A 3 -7.74 -4.41 -25.87
CA LEU A 3 -7.90 -3.25 -26.75
C LEU A 3 -6.52 -2.99 -27.39
N VAL A 4 -6.44 -3.32 -28.65
CA VAL A 4 -5.35 -2.88 -29.54
C VAL A 4 -5.57 -1.40 -29.80
N ALA A 5 -4.68 -0.55 -29.25
CA ALA A 5 -4.62 0.86 -29.65
C ALA A 5 -4.25 0.90 -31.14
N GLY A 6 -5.22 1.28 -31.98
CA GLY A 6 -4.98 1.52 -33.40
C GLY A 6 -4.09 2.73 -33.57
N LEU A 7 -2.86 2.51 -34.05
CA LEU A 7 -2.06 3.55 -34.68
C LEU A 7 -2.86 4.04 -35.89
N LEU A 8 -3.49 5.21 -35.81
CA LEU A 8 -3.98 5.93 -36.96
C LEU A 8 -2.77 6.36 -37.80
N ALA A 9 -2.58 5.72 -38.94
CA ALA A 9 -1.55 6.09 -39.90
C ALA A 9 -1.84 7.51 -40.38
N LEU A 10 -0.96 8.44 -40.01
CA LEU A 10 -0.93 9.80 -40.55
C LEU A 10 -0.67 9.74 -42.06
N PRO A 11 -1.29 10.60 -42.88
CA PRO A 11 -1.01 10.63 -44.33
C PRO A 11 0.46 10.97 -44.58
N ALA A 12 1.05 10.32 -45.57
CA ALA A 12 2.49 10.22 -45.87
C ALA A 12 3.20 11.54 -46.27
N THR A 13 2.66 12.71 -45.92
CA THR A 13 3.26 14.02 -46.24
C THR A 13 3.27 15.02 -45.07
N MET A 14 2.88 14.61 -43.87
CA MET A 14 3.05 15.44 -42.67
C MET A 14 4.43 15.14 -42.05
N GLN A 15 5.28 16.16 -41.99
CA GLN A 15 6.49 16.14 -41.17
C GLN A 15 6.05 15.82 -39.73
N ALA A 16 6.68 14.80 -39.08
CA ALA A 16 6.33 14.39 -37.73
C ALA A 16 6.40 15.59 -36.77
N PHE A 17 5.38 15.77 -35.95
CA PHE A 17 5.38 16.83 -34.94
C PHE A 17 6.51 16.53 -33.94
N PRO A 18 7.43 17.48 -33.69
CA PRO A 18 8.70 17.20 -33.02
C PRO A 18 8.56 17.10 -31.47
N PHE A 19 7.39 17.35 -30.92
CA PHE A 19 7.17 17.37 -29.47
C PHE A 19 6.25 16.25 -29.05
N GLU A 20 6.42 15.77 -27.82
CA GLU A 20 5.54 14.77 -27.24
C GLU A 20 4.11 15.33 -27.06
N VAL A 21 3.15 14.54 -27.52
CA VAL A 21 1.71 14.87 -27.46
C VAL A 21 1.06 13.92 -26.46
N THR A 22 0.30 14.47 -25.54
CA THR A 22 -0.45 13.69 -24.54
C THR A 22 -1.94 13.66 -24.85
N ASP A 23 -2.61 12.58 -24.52
CA ASP A 23 -4.07 12.48 -24.53
C ASP A 23 -4.68 13.01 -23.22
N ASP A 24 -3.89 13.02 -22.14
CA ASP A 24 -4.29 13.48 -20.82
C ASP A 24 -3.25 14.44 -20.23
N PRO A 25 -3.54 15.75 -20.18
CA PRO A 25 -2.63 16.73 -19.59
C PRO A 25 -2.48 16.60 -18.06
N ALA A 26 -3.31 15.78 -17.40
CA ALA A 26 -3.17 15.46 -15.99
C ALA A 26 -2.26 14.24 -15.73
N SER A 27 -1.85 13.53 -16.81
CA SER A 27 -0.95 12.37 -16.70
C SER A 27 0.40 12.76 -16.08
N VAL A 28 0.96 11.84 -15.28
CA VAL A 28 2.29 11.98 -14.67
C VAL A 28 3.42 11.97 -15.70
N ASP A 29 3.16 11.40 -16.88
CA ASP A 29 4.13 11.30 -17.98
C ASP A 29 4.02 12.46 -18.98
N THR A 30 3.16 13.45 -18.71
CA THR A 30 2.99 14.61 -19.58
C THR A 30 4.27 15.45 -19.65
N HIS A 31 4.78 15.65 -20.86
CA HIS A 31 5.90 16.54 -21.13
C HIS A 31 5.46 17.99 -21.10
N TRP A 32 6.11 18.82 -20.30
CA TRP A 32 5.80 20.23 -20.12
C TRP A 32 6.88 21.09 -20.75
N TYR A 33 6.45 22.16 -21.43
CA TYR A 33 7.31 23.03 -22.21
C TYR A 33 7.13 24.49 -21.80
N GLN A 34 8.22 25.25 -21.93
CA GLN A 34 8.17 26.70 -21.99
C GLN A 34 8.17 27.12 -23.45
N ILE A 35 7.32 28.07 -23.80
CA ILE A 35 7.21 28.61 -25.14
C ILE A 35 7.78 30.02 -25.15
N LYS A 36 8.64 30.33 -26.12
CA LYS A 36 9.36 31.59 -26.23
C LYS A 36 9.15 32.20 -27.58
N THR A 37 8.94 33.51 -27.63
CA THR A 37 8.99 34.33 -28.85
C THR A 37 9.58 35.68 -28.54
N LEU A 38 10.26 36.33 -29.52
CA LEU A 38 10.92 37.63 -29.33
C LEU A 38 11.83 37.68 -28.11
N ASN A 39 12.52 36.57 -27.77
CA ASN A 39 13.34 36.40 -26.58
C ASN A 39 12.61 36.55 -25.25
N ARG A 40 11.28 36.45 -25.21
CA ARG A 40 10.42 36.48 -24.03
C ARG A 40 9.59 35.20 -23.92
N TYR A 41 9.20 34.83 -22.71
CA TYR A 41 8.38 33.65 -22.43
C TYR A 41 6.90 33.96 -22.50
N ILE A 42 6.12 33.01 -23.03
CA ILE A 42 4.66 33.08 -23.05
C ILE A 42 4.13 32.60 -21.71
N LEU A 43 3.34 33.43 -21.04
CA LEU A 43 2.69 33.16 -19.78
C LEU A 43 1.17 33.26 -19.90
N ALA A 44 0.47 32.42 -19.14
CA ALA A 44 -0.97 32.55 -18.96
C ALA A 44 -1.30 33.57 -17.88
N SER A 45 -2.27 34.46 -18.14
CA SER A 45 -2.76 35.38 -17.12
C SER A 45 -3.66 34.67 -16.12
N ASN A 46 -3.58 35.04 -14.83
CA ASN A 46 -4.49 34.59 -13.79
C ASN A 46 -5.78 35.38 -13.69
N LYS A 47 -5.97 36.39 -14.54
CA LYS A 47 -7.20 37.23 -14.60
C LYS A 47 -8.30 36.54 -15.41
N ASP A 48 -9.55 36.80 -15.05
CA ASP A 48 -10.73 36.14 -15.64
C ASP A 48 -10.91 36.34 -17.16
N TYR A 49 -10.32 37.38 -17.70
CA TYR A 49 -10.23 37.61 -19.16
C TYR A 49 -8.86 37.18 -19.65
N GLY A 50 -8.67 35.86 -19.76
CA GLY A 50 -7.44 35.14 -19.89
C GLY A 50 -6.58 35.49 -21.10
N ALA A 51 -5.92 36.63 -21.05
CA ALA A 51 -4.89 36.95 -22.03
C ALA A 51 -3.60 36.18 -21.71
N ILE A 52 -2.93 35.69 -22.74
CA ILE A 52 -1.51 35.32 -22.66
C ILE A 52 -0.68 36.59 -22.78
N TYR A 53 0.45 36.64 -22.09
CA TYR A 53 1.35 37.79 -22.12
C TYR A 53 2.80 37.37 -22.23
N LEU A 54 3.71 38.28 -22.55
CA LEU A 54 5.14 38.02 -22.61
C LEU A 54 5.84 38.48 -21.33
N SER A 55 6.78 37.66 -20.86
CA SER A 55 7.67 37.98 -19.72
C SER A 55 9.13 37.85 -20.11
N ASN A 56 9.95 38.79 -19.59
CA ASN A 56 11.40 38.74 -19.73
C ASN A 56 12.08 37.82 -18.72
N THR A 57 11.35 37.40 -17.65
CA THR A 57 11.88 36.57 -16.60
C THR A 57 11.52 35.11 -16.82
N VAL A 58 12.47 34.23 -16.63
CA VAL A 58 12.25 32.78 -16.62
C VAL A 58 11.55 32.44 -15.30
N SER A 59 10.38 31.83 -15.39
CA SER A 59 9.70 31.24 -14.25
C SER A 59 9.47 29.74 -14.52
N ILE A 60 9.59 28.92 -13.50
CA ILE A 60 9.18 27.51 -13.53
C ILE A 60 7.76 27.35 -12.96
N ALA A 61 7.05 28.43 -12.74
CA ALA A 61 5.68 28.43 -12.26
C ALA A 61 4.70 27.89 -13.31
N ASP A 62 3.60 27.33 -12.86
CA ASP A 62 2.61 26.65 -13.71
C ASP A 62 2.04 27.54 -14.83
N GLU A 63 2.05 28.84 -14.66
CA GLU A 63 1.64 29.83 -15.68
C GLU A 63 2.49 29.82 -16.95
N CYS A 64 3.77 29.36 -16.83
CA CYS A 64 4.72 29.26 -17.94
C CYS A 64 4.75 27.87 -18.57
N LEU A 65 4.00 26.91 -18.05
CA LEU A 65 4.07 25.52 -18.48
C LEU A 65 2.90 25.18 -19.41
N TRP A 66 3.26 24.63 -20.55
CA TRP A 66 2.36 24.22 -21.62
C TRP A 66 2.64 22.78 -22.02
N CYS A 67 1.62 22.04 -22.41
CA CYS A 67 1.78 20.75 -23.07
C CYS A 67 0.97 20.71 -24.38
N PHE A 68 1.31 19.76 -25.23
CA PHE A 68 0.59 19.51 -26.48
C PHE A 68 -0.40 18.36 -26.25
N VAL A 69 -1.66 18.60 -26.53
CA VAL A 69 -2.76 17.64 -26.33
C VAL A 69 -3.33 17.22 -27.67
N ALA A 70 -3.54 15.92 -27.89
CA ALA A 70 -4.15 15.39 -29.10
C ALA A 70 -5.62 15.85 -29.23
N THR A 71 -6.03 16.15 -30.46
CA THR A 71 -7.43 16.41 -30.80
C THR A 71 -7.99 15.28 -31.66
N GLU A 72 -9.32 15.18 -31.78
CA GLU A 72 -9.98 14.23 -32.68
C GLU A 72 -9.55 14.40 -34.16
N SER A 73 -9.13 15.60 -34.56
CA SER A 73 -8.60 15.88 -35.89
C SER A 73 -7.15 15.45 -36.09
N GLY A 74 -6.48 14.94 -35.04
CA GLY A 74 -5.08 14.53 -35.06
C GLY A 74 -4.09 15.70 -35.02
N GLN A 75 -4.54 16.92 -34.83
CA GLN A 75 -3.68 18.10 -34.69
C GLN A 75 -3.54 18.44 -33.20
N PRO A 76 -2.29 18.59 -32.68
CA PRO A 76 -2.10 18.93 -31.28
C PRO A 76 -2.51 20.39 -30.99
N ILE A 77 -3.04 20.63 -29.80
CA ILE A 77 -3.33 21.96 -29.27
C ILE A 77 -2.59 22.22 -27.97
N LEU A 78 -2.40 23.48 -27.60
CA LEU A 78 -1.73 23.86 -26.35
C LEU A 78 -2.70 23.90 -25.19
N TYR A 79 -2.26 23.27 -24.10
CA TYR A 79 -2.92 23.30 -22.80
C TYR A 79 -1.98 23.95 -21.78
N ASN A 80 -2.52 24.86 -20.96
CA ASN A 80 -1.75 25.52 -19.91
C ASN A 80 -1.98 24.88 -18.55
N ARG A 81 -0.88 24.61 -17.83
CA ARG A 81 -0.90 23.91 -16.54
C ARG A 81 -1.64 24.68 -15.44
N MET A 82 -1.41 25.99 -15.32
CA MET A 82 -2.07 26.85 -14.32
C MET A 82 -3.55 27.02 -14.60
N ARG A 83 -3.89 27.35 -15.87
CA ARG A 83 -5.29 27.61 -16.26
C ARG A 83 -6.13 26.34 -16.35
N LYS A 84 -5.49 25.17 -16.48
CA LYS A 84 -6.14 23.88 -16.75
C LYS A 84 -7.11 23.99 -17.92
N ALA A 85 -6.71 24.70 -18.97
CA ALA A 85 -7.52 25.03 -20.12
C ALA A 85 -6.69 25.15 -21.40
N TYR A 86 -7.37 25.00 -22.54
CA TYR A 86 -6.80 25.05 -23.86
C TYR A 86 -6.76 26.46 -24.41
N ILE A 87 -5.73 26.77 -25.22
CA ILE A 87 -5.73 28.02 -26.01
C ILE A 87 -6.72 27.90 -27.18
N HIS A 88 -7.57 28.91 -27.32
CA HIS A 88 -8.49 29.11 -28.45
C HIS A 88 -8.01 30.22 -29.36
N GLY A 89 -8.48 30.19 -30.62
CA GLY A 89 -8.26 31.26 -31.58
C GLY A 89 -8.69 32.61 -31.06
N GLY A 90 -7.75 33.56 -30.98
CA GLY A 90 -7.97 34.89 -30.42
C GLY A 90 -7.44 35.10 -29.02
N SER A 91 -6.52 34.24 -28.55
CA SER A 91 -5.77 34.38 -27.29
C SER A 91 -6.56 34.24 -25.98
N TYR A 92 -7.65 33.52 -25.96
CA TYR A 92 -8.38 33.20 -24.75
C TYR A 92 -8.40 31.68 -24.46
N PHE A 93 -8.74 31.30 -23.23
CA PHE A 93 -8.78 29.93 -22.78
C PHE A 93 -10.18 29.32 -22.84
N ALA A 94 -10.27 28.01 -23.11
CA ALA A 94 -11.47 27.22 -23.06
C ALA A 94 -11.24 25.89 -22.34
N ASN A 95 -12.30 25.36 -21.71
CA ASN A 95 -12.24 24.12 -20.95
C ASN A 95 -12.31 22.87 -21.82
N THR A 96 -12.64 23.02 -23.11
CA THR A 96 -12.69 21.93 -24.08
C THR A 96 -11.77 22.22 -25.26
N PRO A 97 -11.11 21.18 -25.82
CA PRO A 97 -10.32 21.37 -27.04
C PRO A 97 -11.22 21.81 -28.17
N GLY A 98 -10.88 22.93 -28.79
CA GLY A 98 -11.56 23.43 -30.01
C GLY A 98 -10.78 23.01 -31.24
N ASN A 99 -11.50 22.79 -32.34
CA ASN A 99 -10.90 22.43 -33.63
C ASN A 99 -10.23 23.62 -34.35
N ASP A 100 -10.18 24.78 -33.70
CA ASP A 100 -9.87 26.05 -34.38
C ASP A 100 -8.37 26.41 -34.33
N VAL A 101 -7.55 25.73 -33.50
CA VAL A 101 -6.14 26.08 -33.34
C VAL A 101 -5.26 24.93 -33.80
N ASN A 102 -4.47 25.16 -34.83
CA ASN A 102 -3.51 24.20 -35.39
C ASN A 102 -2.11 24.75 -35.30
N TYR A 103 -1.12 23.85 -35.16
CA TYR A 103 0.30 24.18 -35.25
C TYR A 103 0.83 23.86 -36.63
N ALA A 104 1.65 24.74 -37.17
CA ALA A 104 2.42 24.45 -38.35
C ALA A 104 3.89 24.60 -38.01
N GLN A 105 4.63 23.50 -38.08
CA GLN A 105 6.06 23.58 -38.24
C GLN A 105 6.33 23.92 -39.70
N GLU A 106 6.86 25.09 -39.95
CA GLU A 106 7.24 25.53 -41.27
C GLU A 106 8.58 26.31 -41.14
N GLY A 107 9.69 25.59 -41.25
CA GLY A 107 11.05 26.13 -41.16
C GLY A 107 12.07 25.02 -40.85
N GLU A 108 13.36 25.35 -40.92
CA GLU A 108 14.45 24.50 -40.47
C GLU A 108 14.67 24.76 -38.96
N GLY A 109 14.64 23.71 -38.12
CA GLY A 109 14.97 23.79 -36.71
C GLY A 109 13.75 23.73 -35.76
N ASP A 110 13.94 24.19 -34.51
CA ASP A 110 12.98 24.10 -33.41
C ASP A 110 11.93 25.26 -33.38
N GLU A 111 11.83 25.99 -34.49
CA GLU A 111 10.88 27.10 -34.61
C GLU A 111 9.55 26.65 -35.21
N PHE A 112 8.45 27.11 -34.64
CA PHE A 112 7.12 26.84 -35.12
C PHE A 112 6.23 28.07 -35.03
N TYR A 113 5.08 28.01 -35.71
CA TYR A 113 4.04 29.05 -35.67
C TYR A 113 2.76 28.53 -35.09
N ILE A 114 2.14 29.30 -34.21
CA ILE A 114 0.79 29.03 -33.72
C ILE A 114 -0.19 29.65 -34.70
N ARG A 115 -1.03 28.82 -35.31
CA ARG A 115 -2.05 29.28 -36.28
C ARG A 115 -3.40 28.67 -35.94
N TYR A 116 -4.45 29.35 -36.42
CA TYR A 116 -5.82 28.83 -36.41
C TYR A 116 -6.52 29.17 -37.73
N TRP A 117 -7.53 28.38 -38.09
CA TRP A 117 -8.28 28.60 -39.31
C TRP A 117 -9.46 29.49 -39.04
N LYS A 118 -9.60 30.61 -39.73
CA LYS A 118 -10.73 31.54 -39.61
C LYS A 118 -11.19 32.00 -40.99
N SER A 119 -12.45 31.74 -41.29
CA SER A 119 -13.13 32.24 -42.51
C SER A 119 -12.38 31.99 -43.82
N GLY A 120 -11.71 30.80 -43.95
CA GLY A 120 -10.99 30.43 -45.15
C GLY A 120 -9.52 30.86 -45.21
N TYR A 121 -8.98 31.39 -44.10
CA TYR A 121 -7.57 31.82 -44.04
C TYR A 121 -6.86 31.22 -42.82
N ASN A 122 -5.56 30.97 -43.00
CA ASN A 122 -4.64 30.74 -41.86
C ASN A 122 -4.41 32.08 -41.15
N VAL A 123 -4.69 32.11 -39.83
CA VAL A 123 -4.42 33.27 -38.98
C VAL A 123 -3.35 32.85 -37.99
N TYR A 124 -2.25 33.61 -37.94
CA TYR A 124 -1.15 33.37 -37.03
C TYR A 124 -1.33 34.17 -35.74
N LEU A 125 -0.99 33.55 -34.62
CA LEU A 125 -0.93 34.27 -33.34
C LEU A 125 0.37 35.08 -33.36
N VAL A 126 0.25 36.40 -33.30
CA VAL A 126 1.40 37.31 -33.27
C VAL A 126 1.28 38.24 -32.06
N TYR A 127 2.43 38.67 -31.55
CA TYR A 127 2.50 39.67 -30.50
C TYR A 127 2.73 41.03 -31.09
N GLY A 128 1.91 42.00 -30.70
CA GLY A 128 2.05 43.40 -31.12
C GLY A 128 2.57 44.25 -29.96
N ASP A 129 3.76 44.82 -30.11
CA ASP A 129 4.33 45.72 -29.11
C ASP A 129 3.48 46.97 -28.86
N GLU A 130 2.79 47.46 -29.89
CA GLU A 130 1.90 48.64 -29.78
C GLU A 130 0.71 48.38 -28.83
N TYR A 131 0.25 47.14 -28.75
CA TYR A 131 -0.93 46.76 -27.96
C TYR A 131 -0.55 45.97 -26.68
N ASN A 132 0.72 45.62 -26.53
CA ASN A 132 1.22 44.75 -25.47
C ASN A 132 0.36 43.48 -25.27
N SER A 133 -0.10 42.90 -26.41
CA SER A 133 -0.98 41.74 -26.43
C SER A 133 -0.82 40.89 -27.68
N PHE A 134 -1.28 39.65 -27.62
CA PHE A 134 -1.37 38.76 -28.77
C PHE A 134 -2.63 39.02 -29.59
N TYR A 135 -2.51 38.97 -30.91
CA TYR A 135 -3.61 39.06 -31.83
C TYR A 135 -3.43 38.11 -33.02
N GLY A 136 -4.50 37.89 -33.77
CA GLY A 136 -4.43 37.11 -35.00
C GLY A 136 -3.99 37.93 -36.20
N SER A 137 -3.00 37.45 -36.93
CA SER A 137 -2.51 38.08 -38.19
C SER A 137 -2.52 37.05 -39.32
N THR A 138 -2.75 37.53 -40.55
CA THR A 138 -2.58 36.70 -41.76
C THR A 138 -1.14 36.63 -42.21
N ARG A 139 -0.23 37.35 -41.55
CA ARG A 139 1.22 37.34 -41.81
C ARG A 139 1.93 36.56 -40.72
N ARG A 140 3.01 35.89 -41.08
CA ARG A 140 3.95 35.23 -40.15
C ARG A 140 4.94 36.28 -39.64
N GLU A 141 4.72 36.82 -38.48
CA GLU A 141 5.56 37.91 -37.95
C GLU A 141 6.50 37.40 -36.80
N ASN A 142 6.05 36.38 -36.06
CA ASN A 142 6.83 35.86 -34.92
C ASN A 142 6.93 34.32 -35.00
N SER A 143 8.13 33.82 -34.85
CA SER A 143 8.37 32.40 -34.60
C SER A 143 8.41 32.09 -33.10
N TYR A 144 8.15 30.85 -32.74
CA TYR A 144 8.16 30.35 -31.39
C TYR A 144 9.20 29.26 -31.22
N THR A 145 9.88 29.27 -30.11
CA THR A 145 10.79 28.21 -29.70
C THR A 145 10.26 27.48 -28.48
N VAL A 146 10.36 26.17 -28.48
CA VAL A 146 9.91 25.32 -27.38
C VAL A 146 11.10 24.82 -26.57
N ILE A 147 11.03 24.92 -25.28
CA ILE A 147 12.05 24.43 -24.35
C ILE A 147 11.37 23.45 -23.39
N GLU A 148 11.73 22.18 -23.45
CA GLU A 148 11.24 21.18 -22.50
C GLU A 148 11.70 21.51 -21.10
N VAL A 149 10.76 21.48 -20.14
CA VAL A 149 11.03 21.72 -18.71
C VAL A 149 10.74 20.43 -17.95
N PRO A 150 11.78 19.76 -17.43
CA PRO A 150 11.56 18.59 -16.60
C PRO A 150 10.76 18.98 -15.35
N VAL A 151 9.56 18.45 -15.20
CA VAL A 151 8.71 18.65 -14.01
C VAL A 151 8.84 17.47 -13.05
N VAL A 152 8.56 17.71 -11.77
CA VAL A 152 8.34 16.63 -10.81
C VAL A 152 6.90 16.14 -11.01
N PRO A 153 6.68 14.86 -11.33
CA PRO A 153 5.34 14.33 -11.46
C PRO A 153 4.53 14.51 -10.16
N PRO A 154 3.22 14.72 -10.23
CA PRO A 154 2.38 14.69 -9.04
C PRO A 154 2.55 13.37 -8.29
N PRO A 155 2.63 13.39 -6.94
CA PRO A 155 2.70 12.17 -6.15
C PRO A 155 1.45 11.30 -6.37
N VAL A 156 1.64 9.99 -6.50
CA VAL A 156 0.53 9.03 -6.54
C VAL A 156 0.17 8.66 -5.11
N VAL A 157 -1.07 8.92 -4.70
CA VAL A 157 -1.57 8.65 -3.36
C VAL A 157 -2.56 7.50 -3.42
N THR A 158 -2.32 6.44 -2.64
CA THR A 158 -3.21 5.28 -2.47
C THR A 158 -3.63 5.14 -1.01
N CYS A 159 -4.74 4.45 -0.78
CA CYS A 159 -5.24 4.09 0.53
C CYS A 159 -5.63 2.62 0.51
N ASP A 160 -4.90 1.81 1.25
CA ASP A 160 -5.17 0.38 1.40
C ASP A 160 -5.99 0.16 2.67
N ILE A 161 -7.16 -0.47 2.54
CA ILE A 161 -8.08 -0.72 3.65
C ILE A 161 -7.86 -2.14 4.16
N PHE A 162 -7.47 -2.25 5.43
CA PHE A 162 -7.32 -3.50 6.16
C PHE A 162 -8.48 -3.68 7.16
N PRO A 163 -8.68 -4.88 7.73
CA PRO A 163 -9.74 -5.10 8.71
C PRO A 163 -9.70 -4.14 9.89
N ASP A 164 -8.51 -3.83 10.43
CA ASP A 164 -8.31 -3.00 11.62
C ASP A 164 -7.93 -1.55 11.32
N ARG A 165 -7.45 -1.26 10.11
CA ARG A 165 -6.87 0.05 9.76
C ARG A 165 -6.94 0.37 8.28
N ALA A 166 -6.60 1.61 7.95
CA ALA A 166 -6.25 2.03 6.60
C ALA A 166 -4.79 2.52 6.57
N VAL A 167 -4.10 2.30 5.46
CA VAL A 167 -2.72 2.73 5.24
C VAL A 167 -2.67 3.64 4.02
N ILE A 168 -2.24 4.88 4.24
CA ILE A 168 -1.98 5.83 3.16
C ILE A 168 -0.54 5.65 2.69
N GLN A 169 -0.37 5.42 1.40
CA GLN A 169 0.92 5.34 0.73
C GLN A 169 1.05 6.43 -0.33
N VAL A 170 2.27 6.89 -0.55
CA VAL A 170 2.55 7.91 -1.58
C VAL A 170 3.81 7.51 -2.34
N THR A 171 3.67 7.36 -3.65
CA THR A 171 4.81 7.20 -4.55
C THR A 171 5.14 8.54 -5.20
N ASN A 172 6.41 8.96 -5.17
CA ASN A 172 6.84 10.24 -5.73
C ASN A 172 8.29 10.18 -6.24
N LYS A 173 8.66 11.14 -7.13
CA LYS A 173 10.02 11.29 -7.71
C LYS A 173 10.72 12.58 -7.24
N GLY A 174 10.50 13.03 -6.01
CA GLY A 174 11.09 14.26 -5.45
C GLY A 174 11.05 14.28 -3.94
N ASN A 175 11.43 15.42 -3.35
CA ASN A 175 11.26 15.63 -1.91
C ASN A 175 9.77 15.76 -1.61
N LEU A 176 9.24 14.85 -0.79
CA LEU A 176 7.82 14.81 -0.44
C LEU A 176 7.52 15.66 0.78
N GLN A 177 6.49 16.49 0.66
CA GLN A 177 5.77 17.07 1.79
C GLN A 177 4.36 16.49 1.80
N LEU A 178 3.93 15.97 2.95
CA LEU A 178 2.64 15.32 3.12
C LEU A 178 1.89 15.94 4.28
N THR A 179 0.62 16.28 4.06
CA THR A 179 -0.31 16.63 5.13
C THR A 179 -1.57 15.79 5.02
N ILE A 180 -2.12 15.39 6.17
CA ILE A 180 -3.38 14.68 6.27
C ILE A 180 -4.28 15.46 7.23
N ASN A 181 -5.46 15.83 6.77
CA ASN A 181 -6.38 16.75 7.45
C ASN A 181 -5.67 18.05 7.90
N GLY A 182 -4.76 18.57 7.06
CA GLY A 182 -4.00 19.77 7.32
C GLY A 182 -2.79 19.63 8.26
N VAL A 183 -2.55 18.45 8.82
CA VAL A 183 -1.43 18.17 9.74
C VAL A 183 -0.31 17.45 9.00
N SER A 184 0.95 17.87 9.22
CA SER A 184 2.12 17.21 8.63
C SER A 184 2.19 15.74 9.04
N ALA A 185 2.39 14.85 8.07
CA ALA A 185 2.39 13.40 8.25
C ALA A 185 3.67 12.76 7.70
N LYS A 186 3.99 11.57 8.18
CA LYS A 186 5.08 10.71 7.68
C LYS A 186 4.50 9.42 7.10
N LEU A 187 5.21 8.82 6.15
CA LEU A 187 4.83 7.56 5.54
C LEU A 187 5.54 6.36 6.20
N PRO A 188 4.89 5.19 6.20
CA PRO A 188 3.47 4.99 5.90
C PRO A 188 2.59 5.65 6.95
N TYR A 189 1.47 6.28 6.55
CA TYR A 189 0.53 6.87 7.50
C TYR A 189 -0.63 5.91 7.74
N THR A 190 -0.77 5.46 8.96
CA THR A 190 -1.77 4.47 9.37
C THR A 190 -2.88 5.15 10.17
N VAL A 191 -4.12 4.84 9.82
CA VAL A 191 -5.33 5.26 10.52
C VAL A 191 -6.06 4.03 11.02
N MET A 192 -6.24 3.91 12.32
CA MET A 192 -7.04 2.82 12.89
C MET A 192 -8.51 3.02 12.56
N ARG A 193 -9.18 1.97 12.10
CA ARG A 193 -10.62 2.01 11.85
C ARG A 193 -11.39 2.10 13.18
N THR A 194 -12.48 2.85 13.16
CA THR A 194 -13.38 3.04 14.31
C THR A 194 -14.78 2.54 13.96
N ASN A 195 -15.72 2.65 14.90
CA ASN A 195 -17.13 2.30 14.66
C ASN A 195 -17.86 3.30 13.76
N GLU A 196 -17.17 4.35 13.27
CA GLU A 196 -17.71 5.36 12.36
C GLU A 196 -16.82 5.49 11.13
N ASP A 197 -17.40 5.90 10.01
CA ASP A 197 -16.64 6.24 8.81
C ASP A 197 -15.73 7.45 9.08
N GLN A 198 -14.48 7.36 8.64
CA GLN A 198 -13.50 8.42 8.83
C GLN A 198 -13.14 9.03 7.47
N HIS A 199 -13.18 10.37 7.39
CA HIS A 199 -12.85 11.10 6.17
C HIS A 199 -11.45 11.71 6.28
N LEU A 200 -10.62 11.47 5.29
CA LEU A 200 -9.26 11.99 5.20
C LEU A 200 -9.08 12.84 3.96
N THR A 201 -8.51 14.03 4.14
CA THR A 201 -8.01 14.87 3.04
C THR A 201 -6.49 14.77 3.02
N VAL A 202 -5.93 14.21 1.95
CA VAL A 202 -4.49 14.02 1.77
C VAL A 202 -3.97 15.02 0.75
N ASN A 203 -3.00 15.85 1.17
CA ASN A 203 -2.28 16.76 0.29
C ASN A 203 -0.81 16.33 0.22
N ALA A 204 -0.38 15.92 -0.96
CA ALA A 204 0.98 15.48 -1.22
C ALA A 204 1.66 16.41 -2.24
N THR A 205 2.83 16.93 -1.89
CA THR A 205 3.60 17.85 -2.72
C THR A 205 5.01 17.29 -2.92
N ALA A 206 5.39 17.05 -4.17
CA ALA A 206 6.73 16.62 -4.53
C ALA A 206 7.52 17.80 -5.12
N THR A 207 8.74 18.02 -4.62
CA THR A 207 9.62 19.10 -5.08
C THR A 207 11.00 18.56 -5.45
N ALA A 208 11.64 19.19 -6.43
CA ALA A 208 13.05 19.01 -6.73
C ALA A 208 13.66 20.33 -7.17
N ALA A 209 14.95 20.53 -6.89
CA ALA A 209 15.64 21.77 -7.24
C ALA A 209 15.59 22.02 -8.76
N GLY A 210 15.18 23.24 -9.15
CA GLY A 210 15.12 23.66 -10.56
C GLY A 210 13.97 23.04 -11.37
N LYS A 211 12.98 22.38 -10.72
CA LYS A 211 11.82 21.78 -11.37
C LYS A 211 10.51 22.32 -10.77
N PRO A 212 9.45 22.46 -11.58
CA PRO A 212 8.11 22.74 -11.08
C PRO A 212 7.63 21.67 -10.11
N THR A 213 6.80 22.10 -9.15
CA THR A 213 6.25 21.26 -8.09
C THR A 213 5.13 20.35 -8.61
N GLY A 214 5.19 19.06 -8.25
CA GLY A 214 4.07 18.13 -8.43
C GLY A 214 3.15 18.14 -7.21
N ILE A 215 1.82 18.28 -7.40
CA ILE A 215 0.85 18.36 -6.31
C ILE A 215 -0.29 17.37 -6.56
N THR A 216 -0.64 16.62 -5.53
CA THR A 216 -1.85 15.77 -5.50
C THR A 216 -2.67 16.08 -4.26
N ASN A 217 -3.96 16.31 -4.46
CA ASN A 217 -4.96 16.46 -3.40
C ASN A 217 -5.97 15.33 -3.58
N LYS A 218 -6.18 14.51 -2.56
CA LYS A 218 -7.08 13.37 -2.63
C LYS A 218 -7.87 13.20 -1.34
N GLU A 219 -9.13 12.81 -1.48
CA GLU A 219 -10.00 12.51 -0.36
C GLU A 219 -10.25 11.00 -0.31
N PHE A 220 -10.27 10.46 0.90
CA PHE A 220 -10.58 9.07 1.17
C PHE A 220 -11.65 8.98 2.25
N THR A 221 -12.57 8.06 2.07
CA THR A 221 -13.46 7.60 3.14
C THR A 221 -12.96 6.23 3.61
N ILE A 222 -12.54 6.16 4.86
CA ILE A 222 -12.17 4.90 5.52
C ILE A 222 -13.46 4.36 6.14
N PRO A 223 -13.96 3.21 5.66
CA PRO A 223 -15.19 2.65 6.19
C PRO A 223 -14.99 2.24 7.65
N ARG A 224 -16.04 2.34 8.44
CA ARG A 224 -16.06 1.87 9.83
C ARG A 224 -15.70 0.38 9.94
N LEU A 225 -15.34 -0.06 11.14
CA LEU A 225 -15.21 -1.48 11.45
C LEU A 225 -16.56 -2.18 11.18
N GLN A 226 -16.49 -3.27 10.43
CA GLN A 226 -17.65 -4.10 10.19
C GLN A 226 -17.70 -5.22 11.23
N ILE A 227 -18.78 -5.32 11.99
CA ILE A 227 -19.02 -6.38 12.95
C ILE A 227 -19.99 -7.36 12.32
N THR A 228 -19.54 -8.57 12.04
CA THR A 228 -20.41 -9.60 11.45
C THR A 228 -21.62 -9.83 12.36
N GLY A 229 -22.81 -9.75 11.79
CA GLY A 229 -24.07 -9.88 12.53
C GLY A 229 -24.63 -8.57 13.09
N ASP A 230 -23.90 -7.43 13.06
CA ASP A 230 -24.42 -6.08 13.36
C ASP A 230 -25.13 -5.53 12.10
N VAL A 231 -26.31 -6.06 11.84
CA VAL A 231 -27.13 -5.76 10.65
C VAL A 231 -27.75 -4.36 10.74
N THR A 232 -28.05 -3.91 11.95
CA THR A 232 -28.61 -2.58 12.23
C THR A 232 -27.58 -1.47 12.25
N ARG A 233 -26.29 -1.85 12.24
CA ARG A 233 -25.13 -0.94 12.24
C ARG A 233 -25.04 -0.03 13.47
N GLU A 234 -25.44 -0.54 14.63
CA GLU A 234 -25.38 0.19 15.91
C GLU A 234 -24.10 -0.12 16.74
N GLY A 235 -23.21 -0.98 16.22
CA GLY A 235 -21.92 -1.29 16.84
C GLY A 235 -21.94 -2.45 17.83
N LYS A 236 -23.02 -3.23 17.88
CA LYS A 236 -23.18 -4.46 18.66
C LYS A 236 -24.06 -5.45 17.92
N VAL A 237 -24.04 -6.71 18.35
CA VAL A 237 -24.94 -7.73 17.80
C VAL A 237 -25.92 -8.14 18.88
N ASP A 238 -27.21 -7.89 18.65
CA ASP A 238 -28.29 -8.22 19.59
C ASP A 238 -29.61 -8.61 18.88
N ILE A 239 -30.68 -8.68 19.61
CA ILE A 239 -31.99 -9.10 19.09
C ILE A 239 -32.54 -8.14 17.99
N SER A 240 -32.06 -6.89 17.94
CA SER A 240 -32.48 -5.96 16.89
C SER A 240 -31.97 -6.40 15.50
N ASP A 241 -30.77 -7.01 15.44
CA ASP A 241 -30.20 -7.56 14.23
C ASP A 241 -30.95 -8.79 13.74
N VAL A 242 -31.36 -9.68 14.66
CA VAL A 242 -32.23 -10.81 14.32
C VAL A 242 -33.52 -10.31 13.66
N ASN A 243 -34.15 -9.28 14.24
CA ASN A 243 -35.37 -8.70 13.69
C ASN A 243 -35.11 -8.01 12.32
N ALA A 244 -33.93 -7.40 12.13
CA ALA A 244 -33.57 -6.78 10.86
C ALA A 244 -33.44 -7.83 9.74
N VAL A 245 -32.77 -8.95 9.97
CA VAL A 245 -32.68 -10.06 9.00
C VAL A 245 -34.07 -10.63 8.70
N ILE A 246 -34.90 -10.88 9.72
CA ILE A 246 -36.27 -11.37 9.53
C ILE A 246 -37.09 -10.41 8.66
N ASN A 247 -36.98 -9.09 8.90
CA ASN A 247 -37.68 -8.11 8.08
C ASN A 247 -37.23 -8.13 6.61
N MET A 248 -35.95 -8.37 6.34
CA MET A 248 -35.42 -8.54 4.98
C MET A 248 -35.96 -9.83 4.33
N ILE A 249 -36.04 -10.93 5.06
CA ILE A 249 -36.59 -12.21 4.57
C ILE A 249 -38.09 -12.06 4.22
N LEU A 250 -38.83 -11.30 5.02
CA LEU A 250 -40.25 -11.04 4.82
C LEU A 250 -40.54 -9.91 3.82
N ASP A 251 -39.49 -9.36 3.18
CA ASP A 251 -39.58 -8.22 2.26
C ASP A 251 -40.22 -6.95 2.91
N LEU A 252 -40.10 -6.83 4.24
CA LEU A 252 -40.54 -5.63 5.00
C LEU A 252 -39.50 -4.52 5.03
N SER A 253 -38.23 -4.85 4.71
CA SER A 253 -37.12 -3.93 4.50
C SER A 253 -36.27 -4.37 3.31
N PRO A 254 -35.51 -3.46 2.66
CA PRO A 254 -34.60 -3.81 1.59
C PRO A 254 -33.54 -4.80 2.09
N LYS A 255 -33.20 -5.80 1.28
CA LYS A 255 -32.08 -6.69 1.53
C LYS A 255 -30.77 -5.93 1.36
N THR A 256 -29.87 -6.08 2.31
CA THR A 256 -28.54 -5.46 2.32
C THR A 256 -27.47 -6.55 2.48
N ASP A 257 -26.25 -6.26 2.09
CA ASP A 257 -25.12 -7.16 2.28
C ASP A 257 -24.87 -7.50 3.76
N ASP A 258 -25.22 -6.59 4.70
CA ASP A 258 -25.11 -6.85 6.13
C ASP A 258 -26.12 -7.91 6.62
N GLY A 259 -27.21 -8.13 5.88
CA GLY A 259 -28.20 -9.17 6.19
C GLY A 259 -27.78 -10.57 5.75
N ASP A 260 -26.84 -10.68 4.82
CA ASP A 260 -26.16 -11.92 4.43
C ASP A 260 -24.98 -12.17 5.40
N VAL A 261 -25.32 -12.70 6.57
CA VAL A 261 -24.38 -12.82 7.69
C VAL A 261 -23.38 -13.95 7.48
N ASN A 262 -23.78 -14.99 6.75
CA ASN A 262 -22.93 -16.14 6.44
C ASN A 262 -22.11 -15.96 5.14
N GLY A 263 -22.43 -14.94 4.31
CA GLY A 263 -21.70 -14.61 3.08
C GLY A 263 -21.99 -15.55 1.91
N ASP A 264 -23.14 -16.25 1.90
CA ASP A 264 -23.51 -17.17 0.83
C ASP A 264 -24.23 -16.48 -0.36
N GLY A 265 -24.48 -15.20 -0.27
CA GLY A 265 -25.13 -14.36 -1.27
C GLY A 265 -26.65 -14.34 -1.20
N VAL A 266 -27.24 -14.94 -0.16
CA VAL A 266 -28.70 -15.03 0.05
C VAL A 266 -29.05 -14.60 1.46
N VAL A 267 -30.00 -13.68 1.64
CA VAL A 267 -30.53 -13.34 2.96
C VAL A 267 -31.71 -14.27 3.28
N ASP A 268 -31.51 -15.24 4.18
CA ASP A 268 -32.49 -16.23 4.57
C ASP A 268 -32.42 -16.63 6.06
N ILE A 269 -33.11 -17.74 6.45
CA ILE A 269 -33.17 -18.20 7.83
C ILE A 269 -31.82 -18.67 8.37
N SER A 270 -30.85 -19.00 7.52
CA SER A 270 -29.51 -19.36 7.98
C SER A 270 -28.80 -18.16 8.61
N ASP A 271 -28.98 -16.96 8.07
CA ASP A 271 -28.43 -15.71 8.62
C ASP A 271 -29.04 -15.37 9.99
N VAL A 272 -30.36 -15.61 10.15
CA VAL A 272 -31.02 -15.48 11.46
C VAL A 272 -30.37 -16.39 12.51
N ASN A 273 -30.10 -17.64 12.14
CA ASN A 273 -29.42 -18.59 13.01
C ASN A 273 -28.00 -18.14 13.33
N ASP A 274 -27.28 -17.55 12.36
CA ASP A 274 -25.94 -17.07 12.58
C ASP A 274 -25.90 -15.86 13.51
N VAL A 275 -26.82 -14.88 13.37
CA VAL A 275 -26.96 -13.79 14.35
C VAL A 275 -27.28 -14.34 15.75
N ILE A 276 -28.17 -15.32 15.87
CA ILE A 276 -28.49 -15.95 17.14
C ILE A 276 -27.27 -16.66 17.74
N ASN A 277 -26.51 -17.40 16.93
CA ASN A 277 -25.29 -18.08 17.37
C ASN A 277 -24.23 -17.09 17.88
N ILE A 278 -24.12 -15.91 17.22
CA ILE A 278 -23.26 -14.82 17.68
C ILE A 278 -23.72 -14.28 19.04
N ILE A 279 -25.00 -13.99 19.19
CA ILE A 279 -25.59 -13.50 20.46
C ILE A 279 -25.37 -14.50 21.61
N LEU A 280 -25.45 -15.78 21.31
CA LEU A 280 -25.25 -16.86 22.30
C LEU A 280 -23.75 -17.12 22.58
N GLY A 281 -22.83 -16.43 21.88
CA GLY A 281 -21.40 -16.63 22.00
C GLY A 281 -20.90 -17.96 21.41
N LEU A 282 -21.70 -18.61 20.56
CA LEU A 282 -21.32 -19.85 19.85
C LEU A 282 -20.41 -19.58 18.65
N VAL A 283 -20.44 -18.35 18.15
CA VAL A 283 -19.54 -17.84 17.10
C VAL A 283 -18.92 -16.54 17.58
N VAL A 284 -17.61 -16.44 17.49
CA VAL A 284 -16.87 -15.23 17.88
C VAL A 284 -16.78 -14.29 16.70
N THR A 285 -17.44 -13.15 16.76
CA THR A 285 -17.42 -12.09 15.74
C THR A 285 -16.88 -10.79 16.28
N GLY A 286 -16.62 -9.84 15.38
CA GLY A 286 -16.05 -8.54 15.72
C GLY A 286 -14.51 -8.57 15.81
N PRO A 287 -13.90 -7.42 16.06
CA PRO A 287 -12.45 -7.33 16.14
C PRO A 287 -11.89 -8.16 17.30
N PRO A 288 -10.70 -8.75 17.15
CA PRO A 288 -10.02 -9.38 18.28
C PRO A 288 -9.65 -8.33 19.33
N THR A 289 -9.53 -8.76 20.59
CA THR A 289 -8.99 -7.88 21.64
C THR A 289 -7.50 -7.66 21.40
N ILE A 290 -7.10 -6.39 21.27
CA ILE A 290 -5.70 -5.99 21.03
C ILE A 290 -5.26 -5.10 22.19
N THR A 291 -4.12 -5.46 22.81
CA THR A 291 -3.48 -4.67 23.89
C THR A 291 -2.18 -4.10 23.35
N GLU A 292 -1.98 -2.79 23.54
CA GLU A 292 -0.74 -2.11 23.14
C GLU A 292 0.19 -1.99 24.35
N TYR A 293 1.45 -2.34 24.14
CA TYR A 293 2.55 -2.22 25.10
C TYR A 293 3.58 -1.24 24.56
N THR A 294 4.25 -0.49 25.46
CA THR A 294 5.30 0.45 25.09
C THR A 294 6.56 0.21 25.91
N VAL A 295 7.70 0.12 25.25
CA VAL A 295 9.02 0.01 25.88
C VAL A 295 9.99 0.99 25.23
N ASN A 296 10.67 1.82 26.03
CA ASN A 296 11.62 2.83 25.57
C ASN A 296 11.08 3.71 24.41
N GLY A 297 9.78 4.05 24.46
CA GLY A 297 9.10 4.89 23.47
C GLY A 297 8.71 4.18 22.18
N VAL A 298 8.85 2.85 22.11
CA VAL A 298 8.41 2.02 20.98
C VAL A 298 7.20 1.19 21.39
N SER A 299 6.09 1.34 20.66
CA SER A 299 4.86 0.58 20.90
C SER A 299 4.83 -0.68 20.03
N PHE A 300 4.26 -1.74 20.58
CA PHE A 300 3.92 -2.99 19.89
C PHE A 300 2.60 -3.55 20.43
N ARG A 301 1.97 -4.43 19.66
CA ARG A 301 0.60 -4.91 19.95
C ARG A 301 0.56 -6.39 20.11
N MET A 302 -0.24 -6.83 21.10
CA MET A 302 -0.53 -8.22 21.38
C MET A 302 -2.02 -8.49 21.14
N VAL A 303 -2.32 -9.53 20.40
CA VAL A 303 -3.69 -9.97 20.08
C VAL A 303 -4.07 -11.11 21.00
N LYS A 304 -5.20 -10.98 21.70
CA LYS A 304 -5.76 -12.07 22.50
C LYS A 304 -6.26 -13.18 21.58
N VAL A 305 -5.80 -14.40 21.84
CA VAL A 305 -6.24 -15.64 21.18
C VAL A 305 -6.99 -16.47 22.20
N ASP A 306 -8.31 -16.57 22.05
CA ASP A 306 -9.11 -17.40 22.93
C ASP A 306 -8.74 -18.87 22.74
N GLY A 307 -8.60 -19.59 23.87
CA GLY A 307 -8.26 -21.01 23.86
C GLY A 307 -9.31 -21.86 23.14
N GLY A 308 -8.90 -23.04 22.73
CA GLY A 308 -9.78 -23.95 21.99
C GLY A 308 -9.08 -25.24 21.59
N THR A 309 -9.84 -26.14 20.97
CA THR A 309 -9.30 -27.39 20.43
C THR A 309 -9.28 -27.35 18.91
N TYR A 310 -8.14 -27.71 18.31
CA TYR A 310 -7.98 -27.79 16.86
C TYR A 310 -7.22 -29.06 16.46
N THR A 311 -7.19 -29.36 15.17
CA THR A 311 -6.37 -30.43 14.63
C THR A 311 -5.02 -29.87 14.17
N MET A 312 -3.96 -30.12 14.92
CA MET A 312 -2.59 -29.71 14.61
C MET A 312 -1.98 -30.62 13.55
N GLY A 313 -1.17 -30.06 12.64
CA GLY A 313 -0.44 -30.81 11.63
C GLY A 313 -1.23 -31.04 10.33
N GLY A 314 -0.90 -32.10 9.58
CA GLY A 314 -1.64 -32.51 8.37
C GLY A 314 -0.99 -32.09 7.05
N TRP A 315 0.27 -31.61 7.05
CA TRP A 315 0.99 -31.26 5.81
C TRP A 315 1.47 -32.50 5.05
N ASP A 316 2.09 -33.45 5.77
CA ASP A 316 2.63 -34.68 5.21
C ASP A 316 2.51 -35.87 6.19
N SER A 317 2.99 -37.03 5.79
CA SER A 317 2.90 -38.26 6.59
C SER A 317 3.67 -38.23 7.90
N SER A 318 4.66 -37.33 8.06
CA SER A 318 5.43 -37.15 9.30
C SER A 318 4.71 -36.26 10.30
N MET A 319 3.78 -35.40 9.82
CA MET A 319 2.98 -34.47 10.62
C MET A 319 1.55 -34.99 10.73
N ARG A 320 1.37 -36.11 11.43
CA ARG A 320 0.06 -36.74 11.60
C ARG A 320 -0.91 -35.79 12.30
N PRO A 321 -2.10 -35.55 11.70
CA PRO A 321 -3.11 -34.75 12.35
C PRO A 321 -3.49 -35.34 13.71
N HIS A 322 -3.50 -34.51 14.76
CA HIS A 322 -3.91 -34.90 16.12
C HIS A 322 -4.60 -33.73 16.83
N PRO A 323 -5.52 -34.02 17.78
CA PRO A 323 -6.19 -32.98 18.53
C PRO A 323 -5.24 -32.28 19.50
N VAL A 324 -5.25 -30.95 19.51
CA VAL A 324 -4.55 -30.12 20.49
C VAL A 324 -5.52 -29.13 21.10
N THR A 325 -5.56 -29.05 22.44
CA THR A 325 -6.31 -28.08 23.20
C THR A 325 -5.36 -27.07 23.82
N LEU A 326 -5.63 -25.79 23.61
CA LEU A 326 -4.82 -24.68 24.14
C LEU A 326 -5.65 -23.82 25.08
N SER A 327 -5.01 -23.32 26.13
CA SER A 327 -5.50 -22.24 26.97
C SER A 327 -5.44 -20.91 26.21
N THR A 328 -6.18 -19.90 26.67
CA THR A 328 -6.09 -18.53 26.16
C THR A 328 -4.69 -17.95 26.37
N PHE A 329 -4.20 -17.19 25.38
CA PHE A 329 -2.93 -16.47 25.41
C PHE A 329 -3.02 -15.20 24.59
N ALA A 330 -2.02 -14.33 24.63
CA ALA A 330 -1.87 -13.26 23.67
C ALA A 330 -0.61 -13.47 22.83
N ILE A 331 -0.67 -13.09 21.55
CA ILE A 331 0.44 -13.23 20.59
C ILE A 331 0.70 -11.89 19.89
N GLY A 332 1.95 -11.61 19.54
CA GLY A 332 2.32 -10.40 18.80
C GLY A 332 1.51 -10.25 17.52
N GLN A 333 0.90 -9.09 17.30
CA GLN A 333 0.14 -8.80 16.09
C GLN A 333 1.02 -8.94 14.84
N THR A 334 2.30 -8.59 14.97
CA THR A 334 3.35 -8.74 13.97
C THR A 334 4.54 -9.49 14.55
N GLU A 335 5.48 -9.82 13.70
CA GLU A 335 6.85 -10.16 14.07
C GLU A 335 7.47 -9.01 14.89
N VAL A 336 8.48 -9.30 15.72
CA VAL A 336 9.26 -8.27 16.42
C VAL A 336 10.01 -7.43 15.40
N THR A 337 9.80 -6.11 15.42
CA THR A 337 10.44 -5.19 14.48
C THR A 337 11.88 -4.87 14.90
N GLN A 338 12.70 -4.47 13.93
CA GLN A 338 14.06 -3.96 14.19
C GLN A 338 14.04 -2.77 15.16
N GLN A 339 12.99 -1.93 15.11
CA GLN A 339 12.83 -0.81 16.02
C GLN A 339 12.62 -1.27 17.46
N LEU A 340 11.73 -2.25 17.67
CA LEU A 340 11.48 -2.81 19.01
C LEU A 340 12.73 -3.52 19.54
N TRP A 341 13.37 -4.33 18.70
CA TRP A 341 14.61 -5.00 19.07
C TRP A 341 15.70 -4.00 19.49
N GLN A 342 15.92 -2.96 18.68
CA GLN A 342 16.92 -1.94 19.00
C GLN A 342 16.60 -1.14 20.26
N ALA A 343 15.32 -0.88 20.54
CA ALA A 343 14.88 -0.21 21.77
C ALA A 343 15.18 -1.03 23.04
N VAL A 344 15.16 -2.36 22.94
CA VAL A 344 15.43 -3.27 24.06
C VAL A 344 16.92 -3.63 24.17
N MET A 345 17.57 -3.95 23.03
CA MET A 345 18.93 -4.48 23.00
C MET A 345 20.02 -3.41 22.80
N GLY A 346 19.64 -2.20 22.34
CA GLY A 346 20.59 -1.12 22.02
C GLY A 346 21.36 -1.31 20.70
N SER A 347 21.15 -2.43 19.98
CA SER A 347 21.81 -2.75 18.71
C SER A 347 20.83 -3.45 17.77
N ASN A 348 21.13 -3.47 16.47
CA ASN A 348 20.32 -4.15 15.45
C ASN A 348 21.16 -5.19 14.71
N PRO A 349 20.87 -6.51 14.86
CA PRO A 349 21.65 -7.59 14.22
C PRO A 349 21.31 -7.78 12.76
N SER A 350 20.20 -7.20 12.29
CA SER A 350 19.56 -7.51 11.01
C SER A 350 20.48 -7.31 9.81
N TYR A 351 20.43 -8.25 8.90
CA TYR A 351 21.08 -8.17 7.60
C TYR A 351 20.46 -7.08 6.72
N PHE A 352 19.11 -6.98 6.70
CA PHE A 352 18.36 -5.97 5.93
C PHE A 352 18.11 -4.69 6.73
N ASN A 353 19.18 -4.06 7.23
CA ASN A 353 19.12 -2.87 8.07
C ASN A 353 19.38 -1.54 7.33
N GLY A 354 19.34 -1.55 6.01
CA GLY A 354 19.48 -0.34 5.18
C GLY A 354 20.90 0.08 4.84
N TYR A 355 21.94 -0.60 5.31
CA TYR A 355 23.33 -0.25 5.06
C TYR A 355 24.08 -1.27 4.21
N GLY A 356 24.64 -0.78 3.08
CA GLY A 356 25.72 -1.41 2.32
C GLY A 356 25.30 -2.36 1.20
N ASN A 357 26.27 -2.61 0.31
CA ASN A 357 26.21 -3.70 -0.65
C ASN A 357 26.34 -5.01 0.13
N LYS A 358 25.36 -5.88 0.00
CA LYS A 358 25.39 -7.18 0.66
C LYS A 358 25.35 -8.29 -0.36
N ASP A 359 26.24 -9.27 -0.19
CA ASP A 359 26.31 -10.47 -1.02
C ASP A 359 25.52 -11.57 -0.32
N TYR A 360 24.53 -12.12 -0.99
CA TYR A 360 23.82 -13.31 -0.55
C TYR A 360 24.12 -14.45 -1.53
N GLY A 361 24.98 -15.36 -1.11
CA GLY A 361 25.47 -16.44 -1.97
C GLY A 361 26.22 -15.92 -3.20
N SER A 362 25.77 -16.30 -4.39
CA SER A 362 26.33 -15.81 -5.67
C SER A 362 25.67 -14.55 -6.22
N TYR A 363 24.75 -13.95 -5.48
CA TYR A 363 24.02 -12.73 -5.91
C TYR A 363 24.62 -11.50 -5.23
N HIS A 364 25.16 -10.60 -6.05
CA HIS A 364 25.58 -9.26 -5.64
C HIS A 364 24.36 -8.34 -5.68
N ILE A 365 23.81 -8.01 -4.53
CA ILE A 365 22.61 -7.18 -4.44
C ILE A 365 23.01 -5.75 -4.13
N ASN A 366 23.01 -4.94 -5.16
CA ASN A 366 23.27 -3.51 -5.09
C ASN A 366 21.95 -2.75 -4.84
N VAL A 367 21.31 -2.99 -3.69
CA VAL A 367 20.02 -2.34 -3.38
C VAL A 367 20.17 -1.53 -2.10
N SER A 368 19.91 -0.24 -2.21
CA SER A 368 19.67 0.61 -1.05
C SER A 368 18.32 0.21 -0.44
N TYR A 369 18.35 -0.76 0.48
CA TYR A 369 17.22 -1.01 1.35
C TYR A 369 17.08 0.21 2.26
N GLY A 370 15.97 0.94 2.18
CA GLY A 370 15.73 2.05 3.10
C GLY A 370 15.90 1.59 4.56
N THR A 371 16.37 2.49 5.41
CA THR A 371 16.51 2.29 6.87
C THR A 371 15.14 2.18 7.55
N ASN A 372 14.24 1.30 7.07
CA ASN A 372 12.92 1.17 7.66
C ASN A 372 12.96 0.15 8.80
N LEU A 373 13.09 0.67 10.02
CA LEU A 373 13.12 -0.12 11.24
C LEU A 373 11.80 -0.86 11.57
N GLN A 374 10.75 -0.65 10.76
CA GLN A 374 9.51 -1.43 10.84
C GLN A 374 9.59 -2.78 10.10
N ARG A 375 10.71 -3.13 9.49
CA ARG A 375 10.98 -4.51 9.05
C ARG A 375 11.11 -5.43 10.27
N PRO A 376 10.83 -6.75 10.14
CA PRO A 376 11.13 -7.68 11.22
C PRO A 376 12.62 -7.67 11.53
N VAL A 377 12.98 -7.86 12.79
CA VAL A 377 14.35 -8.21 13.13
C VAL A 377 14.65 -9.62 12.58
N GLU A 378 15.83 -9.77 12.01
CA GLU A 378 16.30 -11.07 11.52
C GLU A 378 17.82 -11.22 11.78
N SER A 379 18.39 -12.35 11.42
CA SER A 379 19.77 -12.73 11.76
C SER A 379 20.00 -12.89 13.27
N ALA A 380 18.92 -13.06 14.03
CA ALA A 380 18.96 -13.40 15.46
C ALA A 380 18.80 -14.92 15.63
N ASN A 381 19.69 -15.54 16.37
CA ASN A 381 19.56 -16.95 16.72
C ASN A 381 18.59 -17.14 17.91
N TRP A 382 18.32 -18.38 18.28
CA TRP A 382 17.34 -18.67 19.34
C TRP A 382 17.79 -18.11 20.70
N GLU A 383 19.08 -18.19 21.03
CA GLU A 383 19.65 -17.64 22.26
C GLU A 383 19.55 -16.11 22.31
N ASP A 384 19.79 -15.41 21.19
CA ASP A 384 19.59 -13.96 21.11
C ASP A 384 18.13 -13.58 21.37
N CYS A 385 17.18 -14.38 20.86
CA CYS A 385 15.76 -14.16 21.11
C CYS A 385 15.43 -14.34 22.60
N GLN A 386 16.02 -15.31 23.29
CA GLN A 386 15.84 -15.46 24.75
C GLN A 386 16.45 -14.30 25.55
N GLU A 387 17.63 -13.79 25.12
CA GLU A 387 18.23 -12.60 25.74
C GLU A 387 17.35 -11.37 25.55
N PHE A 388 16.84 -11.15 24.34
CA PHE A 388 15.90 -10.08 24.04
C PHE A 388 14.64 -10.16 24.92
N ILE A 389 14.04 -11.33 25.02
CA ILE A 389 12.85 -11.57 25.84
C ILE A 389 13.12 -11.32 27.32
N THR A 390 14.27 -11.77 27.83
CA THR A 390 14.67 -11.54 29.22
C THR A 390 14.74 -10.04 29.52
N LYS A 391 15.40 -9.25 28.68
CA LYS A 391 15.50 -7.79 28.83
C LYS A 391 14.14 -7.11 28.66
N LEU A 392 13.31 -7.55 27.72
CA LEU A 392 11.97 -7.03 27.53
C LEU A 392 11.12 -7.23 28.80
N ASN A 393 11.20 -8.42 29.41
CA ASN A 393 10.50 -8.76 30.65
C ASN A 393 10.98 -7.90 31.83
N GLU A 394 12.29 -7.68 31.95
CA GLU A 394 12.85 -6.75 32.95
C GLU A 394 12.31 -5.32 32.79
N LEU A 395 12.18 -4.83 31.54
CA LEU A 395 11.72 -3.47 31.24
C LEU A 395 10.20 -3.29 31.42
N THR A 396 9.43 -4.35 31.20
CA THR A 396 7.95 -4.27 31.19
C THR A 396 7.30 -4.85 32.44
N GLY A 397 8.04 -5.66 33.22
CA GLY A 397 7.47 -6.43 34.35
C GLY A 397 6.50 -7.52 33.93
N LYS A 398 6.49 -7.92 32.65
CA LYS A 398 5.64 -8.98 32.10
C LYS A 398 6.46 -10.26 31.86
N HIS A 399 5.78 -11.35 31.44
CA HIS A 399 6.41 -12.65 31.19
C HIS A 399 6.26 -13.08 29.72
N PHE A 400 6.72 -12.22 28.81
CA PHE A 400 6.78 -12.55 27.39
C PHE A 400 7.69 -13.78 27.18
N ARG A 401 7.39 -14.55 26.16
CA ARG A 401 8.16 -15.72 25.73
C ARG A 401 8.01 -15.95 24.21
N LEU A 402 8.75 -16.88 23.66
CA LEU A 402 8.45 -17.43 22.34
C LEU A 402 7.14 -18.23 22.37
N PRO A 403 6.39 -18.32 21.26
CA PRO A 403 5.26 -19.24 21.15
C PRO A 403 5.72 -20.69 21.30
N THR A 404 4.87 -21.56 21.82
CA THR A 404 4.99 -22.98 21.53
C THR A 404 4.63 -23.22 20.07
N GLU A 405 5.11 -24.32 19.47
CA GLU A 405 4.76 -24.68 18.09
C GLU A 405 3.24 -24.77 17.90
N ALA A 406 2.55 -25.31 18.87
CA ALA A 406 1.10 -25.47 18.84
C ALA A 406 0.35 -24.14 18.94
N GLU A 407 0.79 -23.22 19.80
CA GLU A 407 0.23 -21.85 19.88
C GLU A 407 0.42 -21.11 18.57
N TRP A 408 1.61 -21.21 17.98
CA TRP A 408 1.92 -20.57 16.72
C TRP A 408 1.00 -21.08 15.59
N GLU A 409 0.87 -22.40 15.41
CA GLU A 409 0.04 -22.98 14.35
C GLU A 409 -1.46 -22.64 14.56
N TYR A 410 -1.95 -22.72 15.80
CA TYR A 410 -3.32 -22.36 16.13
C TYR A 410 -3.64 -20.91 15.77
N ALA A 411 -2.76 -19.99 16.19
CA ALA A 411 -2.91 -18.57 15.89
C ALA A 411 -2.80 -18.28 14.39
N ALA A 412 -1.84 -18.90 13.67
CA ALA A 412 -1.66 -18.72 12.24
C ALA A 412 -2.86 -19.21 11.42
N ARG A 413 -3.58 -20.22 11.91
CA ARG A 413 -4.80 -20.78 11.27
C ARG A 413 -6.07 -20.01 11.64
N GLY A 414 -5.97 -18.91 12.38
CA GLY A 414 -7.11 -18.09 12.76
C GLY A 414 -7.76 -18.48 14.09
N GLY A 415 -7.18 -19.43 14.88
CA GLY A 415 -7.71 -19.87 16.15
C GLY A 415 -9.12 -20.45 16.03
N ASN A 416 -10.02 -20.00 16.92
CA ASN A 416 -11.44 -20.37 16.90
C ASN A 416 -12.27 -19.60 15.83
N ARG A 417 -11.63 -18.71 15.06
CA ARG A 417 -12.21 -17.97 13.91
C ARG A 417 -11.79 -18.56 12.57
N SER A 418 -11.03 -19.65 12.57
CA SER A 418 -10.42 -20.24 11.36
C SER A 418 -11.44 -20.54 10.26
N GLN A 419 -11.15 -20.04 9.06
CA GLN A 419 -11.90 -20.33 7.83
C GLN A 419 -11.29 -21.48 7.03
N GLY A 420 -10.25 -22.12 7.56
CA GLY A 420 -9.59 -23.27 6.92
C GLY A 420 -8.76 -22.92 5.69
N TYR A 421 -8.26 -21.70 5.59
CA TYR A 421 -7.43 -21.25 4.48
C TYR A 421 -6.11 -22.01 4.36
N THR A 422 -5.56 -22.04 3.15
CA THR A 422 -4.27 -22.67 2.83
C THR A 422 -3.10 -21.92 3.46
N TYR A 423 -3.18 -20.58 3.50
CA TYR A 423 -2.22 -19.68 4.13
C TYR A 423 -2.92 -18.92 5.26
N ALA A 424 -2.18 -18.19 6.06
CA ALA A 424 -2.75 -17.43 7.16
C ALA A 424 -3.64 -16.28 6.65
N GLY A 425 -4.95 -16.50 6.58
CA GLY A 425 -5.97 -15.52 6.19
C GLY A 425 -6.40 -15.57 4.72
N SER A 426 -5.83 -16.44 3.86
CA SER A 426 -6.24 -16.53 2.45
C SER A 426 -5.85 -17.87 1.81
N ASN A 427 -6.54 -18.23 0.72
CA ASN A 427 -6.08 -19.27 -0.21
C ASN A 427 -5.11 -18.72 -1.27
N ASP A 428 -5.04 -17.40 -1.42
CA ASP A 428 -4.09 -16.70 -2.30
C ASP A 428 -2.93 -16.16 -1.48
N ILE A 429 -1.74 -16.72 -1.70
CA ILE A 429 -0.53 -16.33 -0.96
C ILE A 429 -0.09 -14.89 -1.23
N ASP A 430 -0.33 -14.36 -2.43
CA ASP A 430 0.09 -13.00 -2.80
C ASP A 430 -0.62 -11.93 -1.97
N VAL A 431 -1.78 -12.26 -1.40
CA VAL A 431 -2.57 -11.37 -0.54
C VAL A 431 -1.96 -11.26 0.86
N VAL A 432 -1.42 -12.35 1.41
CA VAL A 432 -1.08 -12.47 2.84
C VAL A 432 0.41 -12.64 3.14
N ALA A 433 1.26 -12.89 2.15
CA ALA A 433 2.64 -13.29 2.38
C ALA A 433 3.67 -12.52 1.54
N TRP A 434 4.86 -12.35 2.12
CA TRP A 434 6.09 -12.01 1.43
C TRP A 434 6.91 -13.30 1.28
N TYR A 435 7.13 -13.75 0.03
CA TYR A 435 7.78 -15.02 -0.29
C TYR A 435 8.60 -14.90 -1.58
N ALA A 436 9.25 -15.97 -2.05
CA ALA A 436 10.21 -15.91 -3.16
C ALA A 436 9.71 -15.16 -4.40
N ASN A 437 8.44 -15.36 -4.82
CA ASN A 437 7.98 -14.77 -6.07
C ASN A 437 7.73 -13.26 -6.00
N ASN A 438 7.42 -12.71 -4.82
CA ASN A 438 7.15 -11.28 -4.65
C ASN A 438 8.21 -10.53 -3.82
N SER A 439 9.20 -11.24 -3.27
CA SER A 439 10.30 -10.67 -2.48
C SER A 439 11.68 -10.93 -3.08
N PHE A 440 11.83 -12.00 -3.89
CA PHE A 440 13.11 -12.38 -4.49
C PHE A 440 13.22 -11.98 -5.96
N TYR A 441 12.14 -12.16 -6.74
CA TYR A 441 12.13 -11.97 -8.20
C TYR A 441 11.45 -10.68 -8.66
N GLY A 442 10.72 -10.00 -7.80
CA GLY A 442 9.89 -8.83 -8.13
C GLY A 442 10.55 -7.50 -7.79
N LEU A 443 11.69 -7.17 -8.42
CA LEU A 443 12.32 -5.86 -8.25
C LEU A 443 11.55 -4.80 -9.03
N ASN A 444 10.82 -3.93 -8.35
CA ASN A 444 10.27 -2.71 -8.94
C ASN A 444 11.13 -1.52 -8.47
N PRO A 445 12.08 -1.02 -9.30
CA PRO A 445 12.94 0.09 -8.90
C PRO A 445 12.10 1.35 -8.65
N GLY A 446 11.95 1.73 -7.38
CA GLY A 446 11.19 2.92 -6.99
C GLY A 446 10.09 2.66 -5.96
N ASP A 447 9.74 1.41 -5.71
CA ASP A 447 8.89 1.04 -4.57
C ASP A 447 9.77 0.76 -3.35
N PRO A 448 9.68 1.54 -2.26
CA PRO A 448 10.46 1.31 -1.03
C PRO A 448 10.11 -0.02 -0.34
N ASN A 449 9.00 -0.65 -0.74
CA ASN A 449 8.56 -1.96 -0.28
C ASN A 449 8.87 -3.08 -1.30
N SER A 450 9.34 -2.75 -2.51
CA SER A 450 9.82 -3.73 -3.46
C SER A 450 11.32 -3.91 -3.24
N GLY A 451 11.74 -5.11 -3.01
CA GLY A 451 13.15 -5.40 -2.84
C GLY A 451 13.38 -6.84 -2.42
N TYR A 452 14.56 -7.30 -2.73
CA TYR A 452 15.08 -8.56 -2.25
C TYR A 452 15.22 -8.52 -0.73
N GLY A 453 14.54 -9.41 -0.01
CA GLY A 453 14.66 -9.52 1.43
C GLY A 453 13.36 -9.37 2.19
N THR A 454 13.47 -9.13 3.50
CA THR A 454 12.31 -8.89 4.36
C THR A 454 11.59 -7.60 4.00
N HIS A 455 10.33 -7.51 4.34
CA HIS A 455 9.49 -6.34 4.11
C HIS A 455 8.99 -5.74 5.44
N VAL A 456 8.51 -4.50 5.41
CA VAL A 456 7.86 -3.86 6.55
C VAL A 456 6.70 -4.75 7.00
N VAL A 457 6.61 -4.96 8.32
CA VAL A 457 5.55 -5.79 8.89
C VAL A 457 4.17 -5.22 8.61
N ALA A 458 3.17 -6.07 8.52
CA ALA A 458 1.77 -5.70 8.39
C ALA A 458 1.43 -4.86 7.14
N ILE A 459 2.10 -5.12 6.02
CA ILE A 459 1.76 -4.54 4.70
C ILE A 459 0.80 -5.45 3.92
N LYS A 460 0.88 -6.76 4.15
CA LYS A 460 -0.06 -7.74 3.59
C LYS A 460 -1.32 -7.83 4.45
N TYR A 461 -2.36 -8.53 3.96
CA TYR A 461 -3.58 -8.75 4.74
C TYR A 461 -3.33 -9.71 5.92
N PRO A 462 -3.99 -9.50 7.05
CA PRO A 462 -3.89 -10.37 8.22
C PRO A 462 -4.77 -11.61 8.07
N ASN A 463 -4.61 -12.54 9.01
CA ASN A 463 -5.57 -13.62 9.19
C ASN A 463 -6.81 -13.17 10.00
N GLU A 464 -7.72 -14.11 10.30
CA GLU A 464 -9.00 -13.88 10.97
C GLU A 464 -8.86 -13.33 12.40
N LEU A 465 -7.67 -13.45 13.01
CA LEU A 465 -7.29 -12.87 14.31
C LEU A 465 -6.58 -11.52 14.18
N TRP A 466 -6.51 -10.95 12.97
CA TRP A 466 -5.75 -9.74 12.66
C TRP A 466 -4.23 -9.87 12.95
N LEU A 467 -3.70 -11.08 12.81
CA LEU A 467 -2.28 -11.37 12.87
C LEU A 467 -1.69 -11.25 11.46
N TYR A 468 -0.63 -10.49 11.34
CA TYR A 468 0.06 -10.22 10.09
C TYR A 468 1.30 -11.09 9.94
N ASP A 469 1.67 -11.35 8.70
CA ASP A 469 2.92 -12.01 8.32
C ASP A 469 3.10 -13.43 8.93
N MET A 470 1.97 -14.09 9.27
CA MET A 470 1.98 -15.49 9.74
C MET A 470 2.23 -16.49 8.59
N SER A 471 2.49 -16.00 7.39
CA SER A 471 2.94 -16.73 6.20
C SER A 471 4.01 -15.88 5.51
N GLY A 472 5.26 -16.35 5.44
CA GLY A 472 6.38 -15.67 4.79
C GLY A 472 7.04 -14.58 5.65
N ASN A 473 7.67 -13.60 5.04
CA ASN A 473 8.52 -12.55 5.59
C ASN A 473 9.74 -13.10 6.33
N VAL A 474 9.62 -13.52 7.59
CA VAL A 474 10.67 -14.27 8.31
C VAL A 474 10.13 -15.55 8.94
N ARG A 475 10.97 -16.57 9.03
CA ARG A 475 10.71 -17.73 9.88
C ARG A 475 10.74 -17.30 11.33
N GLU A 476 9.84 -17.83 12.12
CA GLU A 476 9.69 -17.46 13.51
C GLU A 476 10.10 -18.61 14.43
N TRP A 477 11.09 -18.34 15.31
CA TRP A 477 11.50 -19.29 16.33
C TRP A 477 10.37 -19.61 17.29
N CYS A 478 10.20 -20.92 17.58
CA CYS A 478 9.33 -21.41 18.64
C CYS A 478 10.15 -21.88 19.85
N GLN A 479 9.46 -22.07 20.98
CA GLN A 479 10.06 -22.54 22.23
C GLN A 479 10.47 -24.00 22.16
N ASP A 480 9.76 -24.79 21.34
CA ASP A 480 9.84 -26.24 21.32
C ASP A 480 11.15 -26.75 20.69
N TRP A 481 11.69 -27.82 21.25
CA TRP A 481 12.65 -28.65 20.56
C TRP A 481 11.96 -29.45 19.45
N TYR A 482 12.67 -29.70 18.38
CA TYR A 482 12.15 -30.46 17.24
C TYR A 482 11.99 -31.95 17.59
N ALA A 483 10.80 -32.47 17.32
CA ALA A 483 10.52 -33.91 17.28
C ALA A 483 10.14 -34.32 15.85
N THR A 484 10.71 -35.43 15.38
CA THR A 484 10.48 -35.93 14.00
C THR A 484 9.02 -36.33 13.76
N TYR A 485 8.34 -36.79 14.81
CA TYR A 485 6.95 -37.26 14.73
C TYR A 485 6.13 -36.69 15.88
N PHE A 486 4.88 -36.32 15.58
CA PHE A 486 3.87 -36.04 16.59
C PHE A 486 3.28 -37.33 17.19
N SER A 487 2.89 -37.28 18.46
CA SER A 487 1.95 -38.27 19.02
C SER A 487 0.63 -38.19 18.29
N ASN A 488 -0.07 -39.33 18.13
CA ASN A 488 -1.43 -39.37 17.62
C ASN A 488 -2.47 -39.03 18.71
N ASP A 489 -2.04 -38.93 19.97
CA ASP A 489 -2.91 -38.71 21.13
C ASP A 489 -3.30 -37.24 21.23
N ALA A 490 -4.47 -36.99 21.82
CA ALA A 490 -4.89 -35.64 22.17
C ALA A 490 -3.95 -35.02 23.19
N GLN A 491 -3.53 -33.78 22.95
CA GLN A 491 -2.59 -33.05 23.81
C GLN A 491 -3.23 -31.78 24.35
N THR A 492 -2.78 -31.34 25.51
CA THR A 492 -3.20 -30.07 26.12
C THR A 492 -1.97 -29.22 26.42
N ASN A 493 -1.92 -28.00 25.86
CA ASN A 493 -0.80 -27.07 25.97
C ASN A 493 0.57 -27.74 25.75
N PRO A 494 0.80 -28.43 24.62
CA PRO A 494 2.07 -29.12 24.40
C PRO A 494 3.21 -28.12 24.27
N THR A 495 4.40 -28.52 24.75
CA THR A 495 5.64 -27.73 24.72
C THR A 495 6.79 -28.45 24.00
N GLY A 496 6.45 -29.51 23.25
CA GLY A 496 7.44 -30.36 22.60
C GLY A 496 8.22 -31.26 23.57
N PRO A 497 9.29 -31.93 23.10
CA PRO A 497 10.16 -32.75 23.95
C PRO A 497 10.99 -31.89 24.92
N GLU A 498 11.45 -32.48 26.03
CA GLU A 498 12.26 -31.77 27.02
C GLU A 498 13.65 -31.37 26.50
N THR A 499 14.19 -32.14 25.56
CA THR A 499 15.53 -31.93 24.97
C THR A 499 15.51 -32.21 23.48
N GLY A 500 16.48 -31.65 22.75
CA GLY A 500 16.69 -31.86 21.32
C GLY A 500 17.95 -31.18 20.84
N ASP A 501 18.27 -31.35 19.57
CA ASP A 501 19.40 -30.69 18.91
C ASP A 501 18.97 -29.40 18.17
N ASP A 502 17.78 -29.42 17.59
CA ASP A 502 17.23 -28.32 16.80
C ASP A 502 15.98 -27.71 17.46
N ARG A 503 15.79 -26.40 17.28
CA ARG A 503 14.56 -25.66 17.65
C ARG A 503 13.62 -25.56 16.46
N ILE A 504 12.31 -25.56 16.74
CA ILE A 504 11.28 -25.36 15.74
C ILE A 504 11.31 -23.93 15.18
N GLU A 505 11.11 -23.81 13.88
CA GLU A 505 10.81 -22.59 13.16
C GLU A 505 9.56 -22.75 12.29
N ARG A 506 8.77 -21.69 12.14
CA ARG A 506 7.47 -21.68 11.45
C ARG A 506 7.38 -20.48 10.49
N SER A 507 6.31 -20.34 9.72
CA SER A 507 5.99 -19.29 8.75
C SER A 507 6.55 -19.48 7.33
N GLY A 508 7.76 -20.00 7.15
CA GLY A 508 8.55 -19.76 5.94
C GLY A 508 9.13 -18.35 5.91
N ASP A 509 9.88 -17.97 4.88
CA ASP A 509 10.47 -16.65 4.78
C ASP A 509 10.38 -16.05 3.36
N TRP A 510 10.84 -14.80 3.22
CA TRP A 510 10.87 -14.00 2.01
C TRP A 510 11.55 -14.69 0.80
N SER A 511 12.41 -15.69 1.01
CA SER A 511 13.17 -16.40 -0.03
C SER A 511 12.60 -17.78 -0.37
N MET A 512 11.58 -18.23 0.37
CA MET A 512 11.01 -19.57 0.23
C MET A 512 9.86 -19.63 -0.75
N GLU A 513 9.66 -20.80 -1.36
CA GLU A 513 8.50 -21.09 -2.22
C GLU A 513 7.19 -21.09 -1.41
N SER A 514 6.09 -20.77 -2.09
CA SER A 514 4.76 -20.67 -1.49
C SER A 514 4.36 -21.89 -0.65
N SER A 515 4.72 -23.09 -1.08
CA SER A 515 4.41 -24.33 -0.36
C SER A 515 5.03 -24.40 1.04
N LEU A 516 6.12 -23.66 1.29
CA LEU A 516 6.83 -23.63 2.55
C LEU A 516 6.30 -22.54 3.51
N CYS A 517 5.42 -21.65 3.03
CA CYS A 517 4.83 -20.58 3.83
C CYS A 517 3.43 -20.93 4.40
N ARG A 518 3.02 -22.20 4.37
CA ARG A 518 1.74 -22.64 4.94
C ARG A 518 1.80 -22.73 6.46
N PRO A 519 0.74 -22.38 7.19
CA PRO A 519 0.66 -22.51 8.65
C PRO A 519 0.99 -23.92 9.17
N THR A 520 0.66 -24.95 8.40
CA THR A 520 0.92 -26.35 8.77
C THR A 520 2.36 -26.80 8.51
N ARG A 521 3.16 -26.00 7.77
CA ARG A 521 4.55 -26.32 7.49
C ARG A 521 5.43 -26.05 8.71
N ARG A 522 6.23 -27.03 9.09
CA ARG A 522 7.22 -26.92 10.16
C ARG A 522 8.63 -27.11 9.63
N SER A 523 9.57 -26.44 10.22
CA SER A 523 11.00 -26.62 9.97
C SER A 523 11.76 -26.58 11.30
N ALA A 524 13.04 -26.83 11.27
CA ALA A 524 13.88 -26.79 12.45
C ALA A 524 15.31 -26.40 12.08
N ALA A 525 15.99 -25.77 13.03
CA ALA A 525 17.38 -25.39 12.88
C ALA A 525 18.13 -25.44 14.22
N ASP A 526 19.46 -25.58 14.13
CA ASP A 526 20.37 -25.44 15.26
C ASP A 526 20.12 -24.08 15.94
N PRO A 527 19.88 -24.05 17.27
CA PRO A 527 19.57 -22.83 18.01
C PRO A 527 20.64 -21.73 17.91
N SER A 528 21.87 -22.06 17.55
CA SER A 528 22.97 -21.10 17.35
C SER A 528 22.97 -20.47 15.95
N ARG A 529 22.16 -20.99 15.01
CA ARG A 529 22.14 -20.53 13.62
C ARG A 529 21.59 -19.12 13.48
N ARG A 530 22.29 -18.29 12.70
CA ARG A 530 21.86 -16.96 12.28
C ARG A 530 21.60 -16.97 10.78
N ASP A 531 20.46 -16.44 10.37
CA ASP A 531 20.04 -16.42 8.95
C ASP A 531 19.18 -15.17 8.69
N PRO A 532 19.34 -14.49 7.55
CA PRO A 532 18.51 -13.33 7.18
C PRO A 532 17.01 -13.62 7.03
N GLY A 533 16.61 -14.87 7.14
CA GLY A 533 15.22 -15.30 7.18
C GLY A 533 14.74 -15.72 8.58
N PHE A 534 15.52 -15.58 9.65
CA PHE A 534 15.13 -15.97 11.02
C PHE A 534 14.84 -14.78 11.91
N GLY A 535 13.61 -14.69 12.39
CA GLY A 535 13.12 -13.71 13.34
C GLY A 535 12.32 -14.35 14.46
N LEU A 536 11.45 -13.57 15.10
CA LEU A 536 10.64 -14.04 16.21
C LEU A 536 9.33 -13.27 16.33
N ARG A 537 8.37 -13.91 17.01
CA ARG A 537 7.11 -13.31 17.49
C ARG A 537 6.96 -13.59 18.97
N LEU A 538 6.33 -12.67 19.71
CA LEU A 538 6.13 -12.77 21.14
C LEU A 538 4.82 -13.46 21.48
N VAL A 539 4.80 -14.18 22.60
CA VAL A 539 3.58 -14.65 23.28
C VAL A 539 3.60 -14.17 24.73
N LEU A 540 2.41 -13.85 25.24
CA LEU A 540 2.18 -13.49 26.63
C LEU A 540 1.08 -14.40 27.21
N PRO A 541 1.31 -15.09 28.36
CA PRO A 541 0.30 -15.90 29.02
C PRO A 541 -0.92 -15.06 29.45
N GLU A 542 -2.10 -15.67 29.52
CA GLU A 542 -3.33 -14.98 29.91
C GLU A 542 -3.24 -14.28 31.28
N SER A 543 -2.52 -14.87 32.23
CA SER A 543 -2.32 -14.28 33.57
C SER A 543 -1.73 -12.87 33.53
N ASP A 544 -0.95 -12.56 32.49
CA ASP A 544 -0.25 -11.29 32.34
C ASP A 544 -0.94 -10.33 31.36
N SER A 545 -1.93 -10.83 30.60
CA SER A 545 -2.65 -10.07 29.58
C SER A 545 -3.86 -9.29 30.10
N THR A 546 -4.28 -9.53 31.34
CA THR A 546 -5.52 -8.99 31.93
C THR A 546 -5.35 -7.70 32.73
N GLU A 547 -4.12 -7.21 32.95
CA GLU A 547 -3.87 -5.89 33.56
C GLU A 547 -3.03 -5.01 32.64
N PRO A 548 -3.45 -3.73 32.42
CA PRO A 548 -2.69 -2.75 31.64
C PRO A 548 -1.41 -2.29 32.36
#